data_a8cc5bc955a62944f7c59dc239701e38
#
_entry.id   a8cc5bc955a62944f7c59dc239701e38
#
_cell.length_a   1.000
_cell.length_b   1.000
_cell.length_c   1.000
_cell.angle_alpha   90.00
_cell.angle_beta   90.00
_cell.angle_gamma   90.00
#
_symmetry.space_group_name_H-M   'P 1'
#
loop_
_entity.id
_entity.type
_entity.pdbx_description
1 polymer ?
#
loop_
_entity_poly.entity_id
_entity_poly.type
_entity_poly.pdbx_seq_one_letter_code
_entity_poly.pdbx_strand_id
1 'polypeptide(L)'
;MKVVILCGGLGTRLREETEFRPKPMVPVGNRPLVWHIMKFYAHFGFKEFILCLGYKGEVIKDYFFNYQRYSSDATLRLGATPEITYHNQHAEDDWLVTLLDTGQATMTGGRVRRALAHVPDDEFLLTYGDGVCNVNVPELIKFHRAKGGLATLTAVRPSGRFGELTLADDAVTSFREKPDSEVGYINGGFFVVNKKIGEYLTGDKSIFEFDALPKVADAGKLHAFRHDDFWQCMDNQREMEMLNKLWNDGKAPWKVWKD
;
A
#
# COMPACT_ATOMS: atom_id res chain seq x y z
N MET A 1 -15.86 -0.42 7.17
CA MET A 1 -14.45 -0.02 7.47
C MET A 1 -13.77 0.31 6.17
N LYS A 2 -13.27 1.53 6.01
CA LYS A 2 -12.59 2.01 4.80
C LYS A 2 -11.09 1.69 4.80
N VAL A 3 -10.50 1.63 3.61
CA VAL A 3 -9.05 1.46 3.40
C VAL A 3 -8.46 2.79 2.95
N VAL A 4 -7.57 3.36 3.75
CA VAL A 4 -6.80 4.56 3.40
C VAL A 4 -5.47 4.13 2.81
N ILE A 5 -5.13 4.61 1.61
CA ILE A 5 -3.88 4.27 0.91
C ILE A 5 -3.09 5.55 0.66
N LEU A 6 -1.85 5.61 1.15
CA LEU A 6 -0.96 6.76 0.99
C LEU A 6 -0.28 6.74 -0.37
N CYS A 7 -0.76 7.55 -1.30
CA CYS A 7 -0.35 7.59 -2.71
C CYS A 7 0.43 8.85 -3.10
N GLY A 8 0.83 9.68 -2.15
CA GLY A 8 1.35 11.02 -2.47
C GLY A 8 2.87 11.21 -2.42
N GLY A 9 3.65 10.14 -2.22
CA GLY A 9 5.11 10.21 -2.14
C GLY A 9 5.80 10.45 -3.49
N LEU A 10 7.00 11.07 -3.47
CA LEU A 10 7.78 11.41 -4.68
C LEU A 10 8.40 10.19 -5.38
N GLY A 11 8.63 9.08 -4.67
CA GLY A 11 9.17 7.84 -5.24
C GLY A 11 10.59 7.96 -5.82
N THR A 12 11.43 8.84 -5.27
CA THR A 12 12.74 9.25 -5.83
C THR A 12 13.74 8.12 -6.09
N ARG A 13 13.59 6.97 -5.44
CA ARG A 13 14.46 5.80 -5.62
C ARG A 13 14.15 4.97 -6.89
N LEU A 14 12.99 5.20 -7.52
CA LEU A 14 12.56 4.56 -8.78
C LEU A 14 12.36 5.63 -9.87
N ARG A 15 13.41 6.46 -10.10
CA ARG A 15 13.32 7.67 -10.95
C ARG A 15 12.83 7.40 -12.35
N GLU A 16 13.28 6.34 -12.99
CA GLU A 16 12.95 5.99 -14.38
C GLU A 16 11.44 5.88 -14.61
N GLU A 17 10.71 5.39 -13.62
CA GLU A 17 9.24 5.28 -13.65
C GLU A 17 8.56 6.51 -13.06
N THR A 18 9.09 7.02 -11.93
CA THR A 18 8.40 8.09 -11.18
C THR A 18 8.57 9.48 -11.82
N GLU A 19 9.41 9.62 -12.83
CA GLU A 19 9.43 10.80 -13.70
C GLU A 19 8.12 10.93 -14.51
N PHE A 20 7.46 9.84 -14.84
CA PHE A 20 6.25 9.84 -15.67
C PHE A 20 4.97 9.64 -14.87
N ARG A 21 5.00 8.88 -13.78
CA ARG A 21 3.83 8.49 -12.97
C ARG A 21 4.17 8.39 -11.48
N PRO A 22 3.22 8.58 -10.55
CA PRO A 22 3.51 8.34 -9.15
C PRO A 22 3.71 6.84 -8.90
N LYS A 23 4.51 6.48 -7.89
CA LYS A 23 4.89 5.10 -7.56
C LYS A 23 3.72 4.11 -7.51
N PRO A 24 2.55 4.45 -6.92
CA PRO A 24 1.38 3.57 -6.93
C PRO A 24 0.83 3.25 -8.33
N MET A 25 1.21 4.02 -9.34
CA MET A 25 0.79 3.82 -10.75
C MET A 25 1.83 3.07 -11.58
N VAL A 26 2.95 2.65 -11.00
CA VAL A 26 3.91 1.78 -11.69
C VAL A 26 3.27 0.42 -11.91
N PRO A 27 3.30 -0.12 -13.16
CA PRO A 27 2.61 -1.35 -13.49
C PRO A 27 3.31 -2.58 -12.93
N VAL A 28 2.50 -3.52 -12.44
CA VAL A 28 2.87 -4.91 -12.18
C VAL A 28 1.95 -5.76 -13.06
N GLY A 29 2.55 -6.42 -14.08
CA GLY A 29 1.77 -6.99 -15.16
C GLY A 29 1.05 -5.89 -15.95
N ASN A 30 -0.25 -6.04 -16.13
CA ASN A 30 -1.09 -5.11 -16.89
C ASN A 30 -1.89 -4.12 -16.00
N ARG A 31 -1.62 -4.06 -14.69
CA ARG A 31 -2.35 -3.22 -13.74
C ARG A 31 -1.39 -2.42 -12.86
N PRO A 32 -1.75 -1.18 -12.44
CA PRO A 32 -0.90 -0.41 -11.54
C PRO A 32 -0.84 -1.05 -10.15
N LEU A 33 0.25 -0.83 -9.43
CA LEU A 33 0.49 -1.39 -8.09
C LEU A 33 -0.66 -1.10 -7.11
N VAL A 34 -1.22 0.11 -7.15
CA VAL A 34 -2.37 0.49 -6.30
C VAL A 34 -3.58 -0.40 -6.55
N TRP A 35 -3.82 -0.83 -7.79
CA TRP A 35 -4.90 -1.76 -8.10
C TRP A 35 -4.69 -3.11 -7.40
N HIS A 36 -3.47 -3.64 -7.39
CA HIS A 36 -3.14 -4.89 -6.67
C HIS A 36 -3.42 -4.78 -5.17
N ILE A 37 -3.03 -3.64 -4.57
CA ILE A 37 -3.29 -3.36 -3.16
C ILE A 37 -4.80 -3.31 -2.90
N MET A 38 -5.55 -2.60 -3.74
CA MET A 38 -7.01 -2.50 -3.61
C MET A 38 -7.69 -3.85 -3.82
N LYS A 39 -7.27 -4.62 -4.82
CA LYS A 39 -7.81 -5.96 -5.11
C LYS A 39 -7.57 -6.94 -3.96
N PHE A 40 -6.39 -6.84 -3.32
CA PHE A 40 -6.06 -7.58 -2.12
C PHE A 40 -7.06 -7.30 -0.97
N TYR A 41 -7.33 -6.03 -0.67
CA TYR A 41 -8.31 -5.68 0.36
C TYR A 41 -9.75 -6.05 -0.04
N ALA A 42 -10.11 -5.87 -1.31
CA ALA A 42 -11.42 -6.22 -1.84
C ALA A 42 -11.72 -7.72 -1.71
N HIS A 43 -10.71 -8.59 -1.83
CA HIS A 43 -10.84 -10.02 -1.58
C HIS A 43 -11.39 -10.34 -0.18
N PHE A 44 -11.02 -9.54 0.82
CA PHE A 44 -11.53 -9.66 2.20
C PHE A 44 -12.82 -8.87 2.44
N GLY A 45 -13.45 -8.31 1.40
CA GLY A 45 -14.69 -7.55 1.48
C GLY A 45 -14.53 -6.05 1.76
N PHE A 46 -13.31 -5.52 1.82
CA PHE A 46 -13.05 -4.08 2.00
C PHE A 46 -12.95 -3.40 0.63
N LYS A 47 -14.06 -2.79 0.19
CA LYS A 47 -14.23 -2.23 -1.15
C LYS A 47 -14.40 -0.71 -1.17
N GLU A 48 -14.25 -0.04 -0.02
CA GLU A 48 -14.31 1.40 0.12
C GLU A 48 -12.90 1.96 0.37
N PHE A 49 -12.38 2.70 -0.59
CA PHE A 49 -11.00 3.18 -0.62
C PHE A 49 -10.92 4.69 -0.55
N ILE A 50 -9.93 5.21 0.19
CA ILE A 50 -9.55 6.62 0.20
C ILE A 50 -8.08 6.68 -0.25
N LEU A 51 -7.83 7.16 -1.46
CA LEU A 51 -6.49 7.35 -2.00
C LEU A 51 -6.00 8.76 -1.66
N CYS A 52 -5.00 8.86 -0.78
CA CYS A 52 -4.40 10.14 -0.39
C CYS A 52 -3.39 10.58 -1.45
N LEU A 53 -3.82 11.45 -2.35
CA LEU A 53 -3.04 11.92 -3.50
C LEU A 53 -2.06 13.04 -3.12
N GLY A 54 -1.01 13.16 -3.91
CA GLY A 54 0.00 14.21 -3.81
C GLY A 54 0.76 14.34 -5.11
N TYR A 55 2.04 13.92 -5.13
CA TYR A 55 2.85 13.95 -6.34
C TYR A 55 2.17 13.22 -7.50
N LYS A 56 1.99 13.91 -8.63
CA LYS A 56 1.30 13.40 -9.84
C LYS A 56 -0.05 12.75 -9.57
N GLY A 57 -0.80 13.29 -8.61
CA GLY A 57 -2.13 12.78 -8.25
C GLY A 57 -3.13 12.80 -9.40
N GLU A 58 -2.94 13.66 -10.39
CA GLU A 58 -3.72 13.73 -11.63
C GLU A 58 -3.65 12.40 -12.42
N VAL A 59 -2.52 11.70 -12.44
CA VAL A 59 -2.36 10.42 -13.13
C VAL A 59 -3.23 9.34 -12.47
N ILE A 60 -3.34 9.36 -11.13
CA ILE A 60 -4.23 8.45 -10.40
C ILE A 60 -5.69 8.80 -10.69
N LYS A 61 -6.03 10.10 -10.68
CA LYS A 61 -7.40 10.57 -10.99
C LYS A 61 -7.80 10.14 -12.41
N ASP A 62 -6.93 10.37 -13.39
CA ASP A 62 -7.17 9.99 -14.78
C ASP A 62 -7.44 8.49 -14.94
N TYR A 63 -6.64 7.66 -14.29
CA TYR A 63 -6.84 6.21 -14.30
C TYR A 63 -8.22 5.80 -13.77
N PHE A 64 -8.65 6.32 -12.62
CA PHE A 64 -9.92 5.93 -12.04
C PHE A 64 -11.13 6.56 -12.74
N PHE A 65 -11.02 7.80 -13.21
CA PHE A 65 -12.09 8.44 -14.02
C PHE A 65 -12.30 7.74 -15.37
N ASN A 66 -11.25 7.16 -15.93
CA ASN A 66 -11.30 6.41 -17.17
C ASN A 66 -11.28 4.88 -16.95
N TYR A 67 -11.54 4.41 -15.73
CA TYR A 67 -11.37 3.00 -15.35
C TYR A 67 -12.12 2.05 -16.30
N GLN A 68 -13.36 2.36 -16.61
CA GLN A 68 -14.18 1.56 -17.52
C GLN A 68 -13.59 1.49 -18.94
N ARG A 69 -12.97 2.59 -19.40
CA ARG A 69 -12.29 2.63 -20.73
C ARG A 69 -11.09 1.69 -20.81
N TYR A 70 -10.38 1.50 -19.70
CA TYR A 70 -9.18 0.66 -19.63
C TYR A 70 -9.49 -0.80 -19.30
N SER A 71 -10.68 -1.08 -18.77
CA SER A 71 -11.03 -2.41 -18.25
C SER A 71 -12.16 -3.12 -19.03
N SER A 72 -12.82 -2.45 -19.97
CA SER A 72 -13.95 -3.00 -20.71
C SER A 72 -13.74 -2.94 -22.23
N ASP A 73 -14.30 -3.92 -22.94
CA ASP A 73 -14.44 -3.84 -24.38
C ASP A 73 -15.49 -2.78 -24.72
N ALA A 74 -15.30 -2.05 -25.83
CA ALA A 74 -16.19 -0.97 -26.20
C ALA A 74 -16.42 -0.90 -27.72
N THR A 75 -17.64 -0.53 -28.11
CA THR A 75 -17.98 -0.08 -29.47
C THR A 75 -18.11 1.43 -29.49
N LEU A 76 -17.41 2.09 -30.40
CA LEU A 76 -17.44 3.53 -30.57
C LEU A 76 -18.07 3.88 -31.92
N ARG A 77 -19.03 4.81 -31.92
CA ARG A 77 -19.50 5.49 -33.14
C ARG A 77 -18.70 6.76 -33.32
N LEU A 78 -17.84 6.80 -34.34
CA LEU A 78 -17.02 7.97 -34.68
C LEU A 78 -17.83 8.91 -35.61
N GLY A 79 -18.67 9.73 -35.02
CA GLY A 79 -19.49 10.72 -35.73
C GLY A 79 -19.46 12.07 -35.03
N ALA A 80 -20.31 13.00 -35.52
CA ALA A 80 -20.42 14.35 -34.94
C ALA A 80 -20.85 14.34 -33.46
N THR A 81 -21.54 13.28 -33.04
CA THR A 81 -21.87 13.00 -31.64
C THR A 81 -21.31 11.60 -31.32
N PRO A 82 -20.15 11.51 -30.63
CA PRO A 82 -19.56 10.22 -30.27
C PRO A 82 -20.43 9.48 -29.25
N GLU A 83 -20.73 8.20 -29.54
CA GLU A 83 -21.40 7.31 -28.60
C GLU A 83 -20.45 6.17 -28.24
N ILE A 84 -20.41 5.81 -26.95
CA ILE A 84 -19.60 4.69 -26.44
C ILE A 84 -20.51 3.70 -25.77
N THR A 85 -20.44 2.44 -26.21
CA THR A 85 -21.12 1.32 -25.57
C THR A 85 -20.06 0.38 -25.00
N TYR A 86 -20.04 0.21 -23.68
CA TYR A 86 -19.18 -0.76 -23.01
C TYR A 86 -19.87 -2.10 -22.94
N HIS A 87 -19.15 -3.21 -23.19
CA HIS A 87 -19.74 -4.54 -23.36
C HIS A 87 -19.57 -5.44 -22.13
N ASN A 88 -18.51 -5.29 -21.37
CA ASN A 88 -18.22 -6.15 -20.23
C ASN A 88 -18.25 -5.34 -18.94
N GLN A 89 -18.85 -5.93 -17.89
CA GLN A 89 -18.66 -5.43 -16.52
C GLN A 89 -17.28 -5.88 -16.02
N HIS A 90 -16.58 -4.99 -15.36
CA HIS A 90 -15.33 -5.33 -14.68
C HIS A 90 -15.63 -5.82 -13.25
N ALA A 91 -14.70 -6.59 -12.67
CA ALA A 91 -14.89 -7.19 -11.34
C ALA A 91 -14.80 -6.17 -10.17
N GLU A 92 -14.60 -4.90 -10.49
CA GLU A 92 -14.45 -3.78 -9.55
C GLU A 92 -15.63 -2.79 -9.62
N ASP A 93 -16.76 -3.18 -10.16
CA ASP A 93 -17.95 -2.32 -10.34
C ASP A 93 -18.58 -1.86 -9.01
N ASP A 94 -18.32 -2.58 -7.94
CA ASP A 94 -18.78 -2.27 -6.58
C ASP A 94 -17.74 -1.55 -5.70
N TRP A 95 -16.60 -1.11 -6.28
CA TRP A 95 -15.62 -0.35 -5.53
C TRP A 95 -16.02 1.13 -5.40
N LEU A 96 -15.98 1.64 -4.18
CA LEU A 96 -16.15 3.06 -3.90
C LEU A 96 -14.78 3.71 -3.66
N VAL A 97 -14.33 4.56 -4.59
CA VAL A 97 -13.00 5.15 -4.56
C VAL A 97 -13.08 6.67 -4.35
N THR A 98 -12.57 7.13 -3.22
CA THR A 98 -12.41 8.56 -2.92
C THR A 98 -11.00 8.99 -3.31
N LEU A 99 -10.88 9.89 -4.27
CA LEU A 99 -9.62 10.47 -4.75
C LEU A 99 -9.37 11.79 -4.01
N LEU A 100 -8.69 11.69 -2.85
CA LEU A 100 -8.52 12.81 -1.93
C LEU A 100 -7.20 13.54 -2.24
N ASP A 101 -7.27 14.77 -2.72
CA ASP A 101 -6.09 15.61 -2.82
C ASP A 101 -5.65 16.06 -1.44
N THR A 102 -4.53 15.50 -1.00
CA THR A 102 -3.93 15.80 0.31
C THR A 102 -2.79 16.81 0.22
N GLY A 103 -2.50 17.32 -0.97
CA GLY A 103 -1.42 18.29 -1.23
C GLY A 103 -0.07 17.64 -1.47
N GLN A 104 0.71 18.23 -2.37
CA GLN A 104 2.02 17.70 -2.80
C GLN A 104 3.04 17.68 -1.66
N ALA A 105 3.10 18.74 -0.85
CA ALA A 105 4.07 18.91 0.23
C ALA A 105 3.64 18.27 1.57
N THR A 106 2.47 17.66 1.63
CA THR A 106 1.93 17.06 2.84
C THR A 106 2.67 15.75 3.15
N MET A 107 3.09 15.57 4.39
CA MET A 107 3.75 14.37 4.87
C MET A 107 2.75 13.27 5.23
N THR A 108 3.23 12.06 5.52
CA THR A 108 2.40 10.85 5.74
C THR A 108 1.35 11.06 6.82
N GLY A 109 1.72 11.61 7.97
CA GLY A 109 0.78 11.92 9.07
C GLY A 109 -0.26 12.98 8.68
N GLY A 110 0.15 14.01 7.94
CA GLY A 110 -0.76 15.02 7.42
C GLY A 110 -1.80 14.43 6.47
N ARG A 111 -1.40 13.49 5.61
CA ARG A 111 -2.33 12.78 4.70
C ARG A 111 -3.33 11.94 5.49
N VAL A 112 -2.86 11.18 6.47
CA VAL A 112 -3.76 10.41 7.37
C VAL A 112 -4.74 11.36 8.04
N ARG A 113 -4.27 12.48 8.62
CA ARG A 113 -5.13 13.47 9.29
C ARG A 113 -6.24 14.00 8.37
N ARG A 114 -5.90 14.34 7.12
CA ARG A 114 -6.90 14.81 6.14
C ARG A 114 -7.89 13.71 5.77
N ALA A 115 -7.45 12.46 5.66
CA ALA A 115 -8.31 11.32 5.37
C ALA A 115 -9.35 11.04 6.46
N LEU A 116 -9.06 11.37 7.74
CA LEU A 116 -9.98 11.12 8.87
C LEU A 116 -11.35 11.79 8.69
N ALA A 117 -11.43 12.91 7.96
CA ALA A 117 -12.71 13.57 7.64
C ALA A 117 -13.63 12.71 6.75
N HIS A 118 -13.05 11.76 6.02
CA HIS A 118 -13.75 10.86 5.10
C HIS A 118 -13.92 9.42 5.66
N VAL A 119 -13.45 9.19 6.89
CA VAL A 119 -13.61 7.92 7.62
C VAL A 119 -14.77 8.07 8.60
N PRO A 120 -15.93 7.43 8.34
CA PRO A 120 -17.09 7.51 9.24
C PRO A 120 -16.93 6.61 10.48
N ASP A 121 -16.23 5.50 10.34
CA ASP A 121 -16.05 4.47 11.35
C ASP A 121 -14.98 4.88 12.40
N ASP A 122 -15.05 4.26 13.60
CA ASP A 122 -14.03 4.43 14.64
C ASP A 122 -12.69 3.77 14.30
N GLU A 123 -12.70 2.80 13.40
CA GLU A 123 -11.52 2.08 12.93
C GLU A 123 -11.44 2.11 11.39
N PHE A 124 -10.23 2.12 10.86
CA PHE A 124 -9.97 2.03 9.43
C PHE A 124 -8.69 1.24 9.15
N LEU A 125 -8.58 0.74 7.93
CA LEU A 125 -7.35 0.13 7.41
C LEU A 125 -6.48 1.21 6.78
N LEU A 126 -5.18 1.15 7.01
CA LEU A 126 -4.22 2.09 6.45
C LEU A 126 -3.05 1.32 5.83
N THR A 127 -2.62 1.71 4.65
CA THR A 127 -1.40 1.17 4.06
C THR A 127 -0.68 2.19 3.18
N TYR A 128 0.55 1.88 2.82
CA TYR A 128 1.32 2.61 1.83
C TYR A 128 0.92 2.16 0.41
N GLY A 129 1.11 3.03 -0.58
CA GLY A 129 0.78 2.75 -1.98
C GLY A 129 1.92 2.10 -2.78
N ASP A 130 2.92 1.50 -2.11
CA ASP A 130 4.15 1.03 -2.72
C ASP A 130 4.57 -0.40 -2.36
N GLY A 131 3.72 -1.14 -1.66
CA GLY A 131 4.02 -2.51 -1.27
C GLY A 131 2.84 -3.44 -1.33
N VAL A 132 3.10 -4.71 -1.56
CA VAL A 132 2.13 -5.81 -1.59
C VAL A 132 2.45 -6.83 -0.51
N CYS A 133 1.41 -7.52 -0.02
CA CYS A 133 1.50 -8.46 1.08
C CYS A 133 0.39 -9.51 0.94
N ASN A 134 0.54 -10.67 1.58
CA ASN A 134 -0.51 -11.68 1.69
C ASN A 134 -1.03 -11.87 3.13
N VAL A 135 -0.90 -10.83 3.97
CA VAL A 135 -1.37 -10.87 5.35
C VAL A 135 -2.88 -11.16 5.45
N ASN A 136 -3.28 -11.97 6.41
CA ASN A 136 -4.70 -12.24 6.67
C ASN A 136 -5.34 -11.03 7.37
N VAL A 137 -6.04 -10.19 6.60
CA VAL A 137 -6.64 -8.94 7.09
C VAL A 137 -7.70 -9.17 8.18
N PRO A 138 -8.62 -10.15 8.08
CA PRO A 138 -9.51 -10.52 9.17
C PRO A 138 -8.81 -10.86 10.49
N GLU A 139 -7.73 -11.64 10.45
CA GLU A 139 -6.97 -11.98 11.65
C GLU A 139 -6.20 -10.77 12.21
N LEU A 140 -5.68 -9.90 11.37
CA LEU A 140 -5.07 -8.62 11.77
C LEU A 140 -6.08 -7.74 12.52
N ILE A 141 -7.31 -7.61 12.02
CA ILE A 141 -8.38 -6.83 12.66
C ILE A 141 -8.78 -7.46 14.00
N LYS A 142 -8.94 -8.78 14.04
CA LYS A 142 -9.26 -9.52 15.27
C LYS A 142 -8.17 -9.33 16.34
N PHE A 143 -6.91 -9.40 15.92
CA PHE A 143 -5.76 -9.14 16.81
C PHE A 143 -5.78 -7.72 17.35
N HIS A 144 -5.99 -6.70 16.48
CA HIS A 144 -6.09 -5.30 16.88
C HIS A 144 -7.14 -5.10 17.96
N ARG A 145 -8.35 -5.60 17.72
CA ARG A 145 -9.48 -5.47 18.67
C ARG A 145 -9.23 -6.19 19.99
N ALA A 146 -8.58 -7.36 19.95
CA ALA A 146 -8.20 -8.08 21.17
C ALA A 146 -7.14 -7.35 21.99
N LYS A 147 -6.26 -6.56 21.37
CA LYS A 147 -5.25 -5.73 22.05
C LYS A 147 -5.77 -4.40 22.54
N GLY A 148 -6.81 -3.82 21.92
CA GLY A 148 -7.44 -2.57 22.33
C GLY A 148 -6.57 -1.33 22.15
N GLY A 149 -5.61 -1.36 21.22
CA GLY A 149 -4.68 -0.25 20.93
C GLY A 149 -5.26 0.83 20.02
N LEU A 150 -4.45 1.85 19.72
CA LEU A 150 -4.78 2.88 18.72
C LEU A 150 -4.31 2.50 17.33
N ALA A 151 -3.25 1.71 17.22
CA ALA A 151 -2.77 1.20 15.96
C ALA A 151 -2.16 -0.19 16.13
N THR A 152 -2.34 -1.02 15.11
CA THR A 152 -1.64 -2.29 14.95
C THR A 152 -1.03 -2.28 13.55
N LEU A 153 0.29 -2.44 13.47
CA LEU A 153 1.01 -2.58 12.21
C LEU A 153 1.29 -4.05 11.91
N THR A 154 1.47 -4.37 10.64
CA THR A 154 2.01 -5.65 10.23
C THR A 154 3.53 -5.60 10.33
N ALA A 155 4.08 -6.39 11.25
CA ALA A 155 5.52 -6.54 11.44
C ALA A 155 6.04 -7.65 10.52
N VAL A 156 6.94 -7.32 9.61
CA VAL A 156 7.47 -8.23 8.60
C VAL A 156 8.99 -8.36 8.70
N ARG A 157 9.51 -9.44 8.19
CA ARG A 157 10.95 -9.61 8.01
C ARG A 157 11.30 -9.39 6.54
N PRO A 158 12.03 -8.33 6.20
CA PRO A 158 12.47 -8.15 4.82
C PRO A 158 13.46 -9.27 4.46
N SER A 159 13.40 -9.76 3.22
CA SER A 159 14.43 -10.68 2.71
C SER A 159 15.80 -10.03 2.81
N GLY A 160 16.79 -10.77 3.27
CA GLY A 160 18.18 -10.29 3.36
C GLY A 160 18.64 -9.75 2.00
N ARG A 161 19.15 -8.52 1.98
CA ARG A 161 19.67 -7.89 0.73
C ARG A 161 21.12 -8.26 0.46
N PHE A 162 21.87 -8.64 1.50
CA PHE A 162 23.31 -8.85 1.46
C PHE A 162 23.69 -10.13 2.22
N GLY A 163 24.88 -10.67 1.91
CA GLY A 163 25.50 -11.69 2.72
C GLY A 163 25.96 -11.12 4.06
N GLU A 164 25.76 -11.86 5.14
CA GLU A 164 26.25 -11.53 6.47
C GLU A 164 27.59 -12.20 6.73
N LEU A 165 28.49 -11.45 7.35
CA LEU A 165 29.82 -11.91 7.73
C LEU A 165 29.93 -11.93 9.25
N THR A 166 30.41 -13.02 9.80
CA THR A 166 30.96 -13.03 11.18
C THR A 166 32.47 -12.90 11.08
N LEU A 167 33.01 -11.90 11.77
CA LEU A 167 34.46 -11.66 11.78
C LEU A 167 35.05 -12.03 13.14
N ALA A 168 36.24 -12.62 13.13
CA ALA A 168 37.13 -12.69 14.27
C ALA A 168 38.41 -11.96 13.85
N ASP A 169 38.66 -10.80 14.42
CA ASP A 169 39.64 -9.81 13.92
C ASP A 169 39.36 -9.51 12.43
N ASP A 170 40.30 -9.77 11.54
CA ASP A 170 40.17 -9.59 10.08
C ASP A 170 39.78 -10.88 9.35
N ALA A 171 39.60 -11.99 10.06
CA ALA A 171 39.20 -13.28 9.47
C ALA A 171 37.68 -13.43 9.41
N VAL A 172 37.17 -13.80 8.22
CA VAL A 172 35.77 -14.19 8.06
C VAL A 172 35.58 -15.60 8.61
N THR A 173 34.89 -15.73 9.73
CA THR A 173 34.61 -17.03 10.40
C THR A 173 33.29 -17.64 9.96
N SER A 174 32.37 -16.83 9.43
CA SER A 174 31.12 -17.30 8.84
C SER A 174 30.69 -16.34 7.72
N PHE A 175 30.20 -16.92 6.62
CA PHE A 175 29.53 -16.19 5.54
C PHE A 175 28.18 -16.83 5.30
N ARG A 176 27.10 -16.04 5.39
CA ARG A 176 25.73 -16.50 5.10
C ARG A 176 25.13 -15.56 4.07
N GLU A 177 24.84 -16.10 2.88
CA GLU A 177 24.18 -15.34 1.82
C GLU A 177 22.70 -15.18 2.16
N LYS A 178 22.25 -13.92 2.30
CA LYS A 178 20.84 -13.54 2.52
C LYS A 178 20.16 -14.34 3.65
N PRO A 179 20.67 -14.33 4.88
CA PRO A 179 20.04 -15.06 5.96
C PRO A 179 18.67 -14.44 6.29
N ASP A 180 17.63 -15.27 6.34
CA ASP A 180 16.26 -14.83 6.66
C ASP A 180 16.09 -14.55 8.18
N SER A 181 17.03 -14.94 9.02
CA SER A 181 16.80 -15.09 10.46
C SER A 181 17.30 -13.99 11.37
N GLU A 182 18.15 -13.06 10.91
CA GLU A 182 18.79 -12.06 11.80
C GLU A 182 18.31 -10.61 11.56
N VAL A 183 17.57 -10.35 10.49
CA VAL A 183 16.95 -9.03 10.31
C VAL A 183 15.74 -8.94 11.25
N GLY A 184 15.75 -7.95 12.13
CA GLY A 184 14.63 -7.68 13.03
C GLY A 184 13.34 -7.38 12.25
N TYR A 185 12.21 -7.42 12.93
CA TYR A 185 10.94 -7.00 12.33
C TYR A 185 10.98 -5.52 11.98
N ILE A 186 10.43 -5.18 10.81
CA ILE A 186 10.24 -3.81 10.35
C ILE A 186 8.75 -3.51 10.18
N ASN A 187 8.42 -2.22 10.05
CA ASN A 187 7.08 -1.77 9.70
C ASN A 187 6.77 -2.14 8.24
N GLY A 188 5.89 -3.12 8.04
CA GLY A 188 5.42 -3.59 6.73
C GLY A 188 4.21 -2.83 6.19
N GLY A 189 3.70 -1.83 6.91
CA GLY A 189 2.42 -1.21 6.56
C GLY A 189 1.24 -2.07 6.99
N PHE A 190 0.16 -2.07 6.22
CA PHE A 190 -1.03 -2.88 6.46
C PHE A 190 -1.51 -2.78 7.90
N PHE A 191 -1.93 -1.57 8.27
CA PHE A 191 -2.36 -1.24 9.63
C PHE A 191 -3.86 -1.42 9.82
N VAL A 192 -4.25 -1.69 11.06
CA VAL A 192 -5.57 -1.34 11.60
C VAL A 192 -5.39 -0.16 12.55
N VAL A 193 -6.17 0.89 12.36
CA VAL A 193 -5.99 2.16 13.08
C VAL A 193 -7.32 2.63 13.65
N ASN A 194 -7.32 3.03 14.92
CA ASN A 194 -8.44 3.72 15.53
C ASN A 194 -8.40 5.21 15.16
N LYS A 195 -9.56 5.80 14.85
CA LYS A 195 -9.69 7.20 14.42
C LYS A 195 -9.11 8.21 15.43
N LYS A 196 -9.02 7.87 16.72
CA LYS A 196 -8.36 8.66 17.76
C LYS A 196 -6.87 8.88 17.53
N ILE A 197 -6.24 8.16 16.58
CA ILE A 197 -4.87 8.45 16.12
C ILE A 197 -4.71 9.92 15.71
N GLY A 198 -5.81 10.57 15.28
CA GLY A 198 -5.84 11.98 14.92
C GLY A 198 -5.34 12.93 16.04
N GLU A 199 -5.44 12.55 17.31
CA GLU A 199 -4.92 13.31 18.45
C GLU A 199 -3.39 13.42 18.45
N TYR A 200 -2.71 12.53 17.74
CA TYR A 200 -1.26 12.47 17.59
C TYR A 200 -0.74 13.12 16.29
N LEU A 201 -1.65 13.66 15.46
CA LEU A 201 -1.34 14.23 14.14
C LEU A 201 -1.51 15.75 14.18
N THR A 202 -0.41 16.49 14.18
CA THR A 202 -0.39 17.93 14.43
C THR A 202 -0.66 18.81 13.21
N GLY A 203 -0.51 18.30 11.99
CA GLY A 203 -0.74 19.07 10.75
C GLY A 203 -0.09 18.45 9.53
N ASP A 204 0.01 19.22 8.45
CA ASP A 204 0.48 18.73 7.14
C ASP A 204 1.95 18.28 7.14
N LYS A 205 2.78 18.83 8.03
CA LYS A 205 4.20 18.45 8.19
C LYS A 205 4.40 17.23 9.08
N SER A 206 3.33 16.72 9.71
CA SER A 206 3.42 15.54 10.57
C SER A 206 3.79 14.31 9.76
N ILE A 207 4.79 13.58 10.22
CA ILE A 207 5.25 12.31 9.64
C ILE A 207 4.71 11.20 10.53
N PHE A 208 3.86 10.33 9.98
CA PHE A 208 3.15 9.29 10.73
C PHE A 208 4.12 8.40 11.52
N GLU A 209 5.21 8.02 10.88
CA GLU A 209 6.24 7.10 11.38
C GLU A 209 7.15 7.73 12.45
N PHE A 210 7.32 9.06 12.43
CA PHE A 210 8.21 9.77 13.35
C PHE A 210 7.47 10.54 14.44
N ASP A 211 6.28 11.07 14.13
CA ASP A 211 5.57 11.94 15.05
C ASP A 211 4.44 11.23 15.80
N ALA A 212 3.72 10.30 15.14
CA ALA A 212 2.58 9.64 15.71
C ALA A 212 2.92 8.26 16.28
N LEU A 213 3.49 7.36 15.48
CA LEU A 213 3.75 5.98 15.91
C LEU A 213 4.62 5.87 17.15
N PRO A 214 5.74 6.65 17.32
CA PRO A 214 6.52 6.59 18.55
C PRO A 214 5.72 7.00 19.79
N LYS A 215 4.95 8.07 19.71
CA LYS A 215 4.10 8.52 20.83
C LYS A 215 3.01 7.50 21.18
N VAL A 216 2.45 6.84 20.17
CA VAL A 216 1.46 5.77 20.38
C VAL A 216 2.12 4.55 21.01
N ALA A 217 3.37 4.25 20.64
CA ALA A 217 4.18 3.20 21.26
C ALA A 217 4.50 3.51 22.73
N ASP A 218 4.98 4.72 23.03
CA ASP A 218 5.26 5.18 24.39
C ASP A 218 4.03 5.14 25.29
N ALA A 219 2.84 5.38 24.72
CA ALA A 219 1.56 5.24 25.42
C ALA A 219 1.09 3.78 25.59
N GLY A 220 1.86 2.79 25.12
CA GLY A 220 1.49 1.37 25.15
C GLY A 220 0.31 0.99 24.25
N LYS A 221 0.00 1.82 23.24
CA LYS A 221 -1.18 1.67 22.37
C LYS A 221 -0.84 1.29 20.92
N LEU A 222 0.43 1.00 20.64
CA LEU A 222 0.91 0.47 19.35
C LEU A 222 1.21 -1.03 19.50
N HIS A 223 0.62 -1.84 18.63
CA HIS A 223 0.85 -3.29 18.60
C HIS A 223 1.41 -3.73 17.27
N ALA A 224 2.09 -4.87 17.26
CA ALA A 224 2.67 -5.48 16.07
C ALA A 224 2.04 -6.86 15.84
N PHE A 225 1.42 -7.05 14.69
CA PHE A 225 0.97 -8.33 14.18
C PHE A 225 2.10 -8.94 13.36
N ARG A 226 2.69 -10.04 13.84
CA ARG A 226 3.80 -10.70 13.15
C ARG A 226 3.31 -11.42 11.92
N HIS A 227 4.01 -11.18 10.80
CA HIS A 227 3.72 -11.80 9.51
C HIS A 227 5.05 -12.27 8.91
N ASP A 228 5.26 -13.58 8.91
CA ASP A 228 6.49 -14.22 8.46
C ASP A 228 6.36 -14.82 7.03
N ASP A 229 5.30 -14.43 6.29
CA ASP A 229 5.06 -14.81 4.90
C ASP A 229 5.37 -13.64 3.96
N PHE A 230 4.85 -13.63 2.77
CA PHE A 230 5.22 -12.70 1.71
C PHE A 230 4.86 -11.24 2.01
N TRP A 231 5.85 -10.40 1.93
CA TRP A 231 5.75 -8.95 1.89
C TRP A 231 6.84 -8.37 0.99
N GLN A 232 6.49 -7.41 0.14
CA GLN A 232 7.47 -6.74 -0.72
C GLN A 232 7.05 -5.31 -1.01
N CYS A 233 7.92 -4.33 -0.73
CA CYS A 233 7.82 -2.99 -1.27
C CYS A 233 8.50 -2.91 -2.65
N MET A 234 8.07 -1.96 -3.47
CA MET A 234 8.64 -1.67 -4.79
C MET A 234 9.41 -0.36 -4.74
N ASP A 235 10.64 -0.38 -4.23
CA ASP A 235 11.45 0.81 -4.02
C ASP A 235 12.46 1.10 -5.14
N ASN A 236 12.82 0.09 -5.92
CA ASN A 236 13.81 0.17 -6.97
C ASN A 236 13.45 -0.75 -8.15
N GLN A 237 14.20 -0.61 -9.24
CA GLN A 237 14.02 -1.36 -10.49
C GLN A 237 14.03 -2.89 -10.27
N ARG A 238 14.96 -3.41 -9.48
CA ARG A 238 15.05 -4.85 -9.20
C ARG A 238 13.79 -5.39 -8.52
N GLU A 239 13.23 -4.64 -7.57
CA GLU A 239 12.00 -5.03 -6.87
C GLU A 239 10.79 -4.98 -7.81
N MET A 240 10.74 -3.99 -8.72
CA MET A 240 9.72 -3.91 -9.77
C MET A 240 9.80 -5.11 -10.72
N GLU A 241 10.99 -5.45 -11.20
CA GLU A 241 11.21 -6.60 -12.08
C GLU A 241 10.84 -7.92 -11.39
N MET A 242 11.18 -8.07 -10.11
CA MET A 242 10.81 -9.24 -9.32
C MET A 242 9.29 -9.38 -9.17
N LEU A 243 8.57 -8.30 -8.84
CA LEU A 243 7.11 -8.33 -8.74
C LEU A 243 6.47 -8.67 -10.09
N ASN A 244 6.95 -8.07 -11.19
CA ASN A 244 6.49 -8.39 -12.54
C ASN A 244 6.74 -9.86 -12.90
N LYS A 245 7.90 -10.38 -12.56
CA LYS A 245 8.22 -11.79 -12.80
C LYS A 245 7.26 -12.71 -12.04
N LEU A 246 7.06 -12.47 -10.75
CA LEU A 246 6.12 -13.26 -9.93
C LEU A 246 4.70 -13.23 -10.49
N TRP A 247 4.26 -12.07 -10.97
CA TRP A 247 2.93 -11.91 -11.57
C TRP A 247 2.81 -12.67 -12.90
N ASN A 248 3.76 -12.49 -13.80
CA ASN A 248 3.75 -13.11 -15.12
C ASN A 248 3.91 -14.65 -15.07
N ASP A 249 4.66 -15.15 -14.08
CA ASP A 249 4.81 -16.58 -13.82
C ASP A 249 3.58 -17.21 -13.14
N GLY A 250 2.55 -16.41 -12.79
CA GLY A 250 1.36 -16.87 -12.05
C GLY A 250 1.68 -17.27 -10.61
N LYS A 251 2.78 -16.77 -10.03
CA LYS A 251 3.29 -17.12 -8.70
C LYS A 251 3.26 -15.95 -7.71
N ALA A 252 2.45 -14.94 -7.98
CA ALA A 252 2.31 -13.75 -7.14
C ALA A 252 1.63 -14.09 -5.79
N PRO A 253 2.35 -14.12 -4.65
CA PRO A 253 1.77 -14.57 -3.37
C PRO A 253 0.70 -13.61 -2.83
N TRP A 254 0.73 -12.34 -3.21
CA TRP A 254 -0.29 -11.35 -2.85
C TRP A 254 -1.59 -11.47 -3.66
N LYS A 255 -1.59 -12.27 -4.75
CA LYS A 255 -2.81 -12.58 -5.50
C LYS A 255 -3.62 -13.66 -4.77
N VAL A 256 -4.26 -13.26 -3.67
CA VAL A 256 -5.09 -14.15 -2.85
C VAL A 256 -6.51 -14.33 -3.40
N TRP A 257 -6.90 -13.51 -4.37
CA TRP A 257 -8.21 -13.58 -5.06
C TRP A 257 -8.19 -14.55 -6.24
N LYS A 258 -9.37 -15.03 -6.61
CA LYS A 258 -9.59 -15.79 -7.86
C LYS A 258 -10.00 -14.83 -8.98
N ASP A 259 -9.59 -15.14 -10.20
CA ASP A 259 -10.03 -14.41 -11.41
C ASP A 259 -11.48 -14.71 -11.70
#